data_5aa41f547a264ab918089872b23f194c
#
_entry.id   5aa41f547a264ab918089872b23f194c
#
_cell.length_a   1.000
_cell.length_b   1.000
_cell.length_c   1.000
_cell.angle_alpha   90.00
_cell.angle_beta   90.00
_cell.angle_gamma   90.00
#
_symmetry.space_group_name_H-M   'P 1'
#
loop_
_entity.id
_entity.type
_entity.pdbx_description
1 polymer ?
#
loop_
_entity_poly.entity_id
_entity_poly.type
_entity_poly.pdbx_seq_one_letter_code
_entity_poly.pdbx_strand_id
1 'polypeptide(L)'
;MGYSLWLSDWTEDALWDRNQSYPAAQRDMRIGVFGALGLAQAAFLLAGALLAARGAVRASRTLHQELLSNILRVPMSFFDTTPTGRIVNRFAKDIFTVDETIPMSFRSWLACFLGIISTLLMICLATPYFAVVVIPLAGAYFFLLHFYVATSRQLRRLDSITRSPIYSHFSETVSGLSVIRAYGHQERFLQHNHGAVDTNQKSVYSWIVSNR
;
A
#
# COMPACT_ATOMS: atom_id res chain seq x y z
N MET A 1 -12.82 -10.56 -15.91
CA MET A 1 -12.46 -11.89 -16.41
C MET A 1 -13.56 -12.55 -17.23
N GLY A 2 -14.71 -12.83 -16.68
CA GLY A 2 -15.78 -13.52 -17.42
C GLY A 2 -16.14 -12.84 -18.74
N TYR A 3 -16.21 -11.52 -18.75
CA TYR A 3 -16.50 -10.77 -19.98
C TYR A 3 -15.36 -10.84 -21.02
N SER A 4 -14.11 -10.94 -20.59
CA SER A 4 -12.96 -11.05 -21.50
C SER A 4 -12.89 -12.43 -22.18
N LEU A 5 -13.21 -13.49 -21.42
CA LEU A 5 -13.35 -14.84 -21.98
C LEU A 5 -14.50 -14.90 -22.98
N TRP A 6 -15.65 -14.35 -22.59
CA TRP A 6 -16.82 -14.29 -23.47
C TRP A 6 -16.56 -13.51 -24.75
N LEU A 7 -15.79 -12.41 -24.66
CA LEU A 7 -15.43 -11.62 -25.82
C LEU A 7 -14.43 -12.35 -26.72
N SER A 8 -13.48 -13.09 -26.14
CA SER A 8 -12.54 -13.93 -26.89
C SER A 8 -13.25 -15.03 -27.67
N ASP A 9 -14.15 -15.74 -27.01
CA ASP A 9 -15.00 -16.77 -27.62
C ASP A 9 -15.88 -16.20 -28.75
N TRP A 10 -16.46 -15.02 -28.53
CA TRP A 10 -17.24 -14.34 -29.55
C TRP A 10 -16.42 -13.90 -30.77
N THR A 11 -15.20 -13.39 -30.54
CA THR A 11 -14.32 -13.01 -31.67
C THR A 11 -13.81 -14.21 -32.44
N GLU A 12 -13.58 -15.33 -31.79
CA GLU A 12 -13.15 -16.56 -32.45
C GLU A 12 -14.27 -17.14 -33.35
N ASP A 13 -15.50 -17.20 -32.85
CA ASP A 13 -16.68 -17.58 -33.63
C ASP A 13 -16.92 -16.63 -34.83
N ALA A 14 -16.75 -15.34 -34.64
CA ALA A 14 -16.93 -14.36 -35.71
C ALA A 14 -15.88 -14.47 -36.83
N LEU A 15 -14.69 -15.01 -36.52
CA LEU A 15 -13.65 -15.28 -37.53
C LEU A 15 -13.94 -16.53 -38.33
N TRP A 16 -14.56 -17.56 -37.72
CA TRP A 16 -14.96 -18.79 -38.42
C TRP A 16 -16.13 -18.58 -39.39
N ASP A 17 -17.08 -17.70 -39.03
CA ASP A 17 -18.34 -17.49 -39.75
C ASP A 17 -18.29 -16.31 -40.74
N ARG A 18 -17.12 -15.99 -41.26
CA ARG A 18 -16.85 -14.81 -42.13
C ARG A 18 -17.70 -14.81 -43.42
N ASN A 19 -18.37 -15.91 -43.74
CA ASN A 19 -19.17 -16.11 -44.96
C ASN A 19 -20.69 -16.26 -44.73
N GLN A 20 -21.17 -16.25 -43.49
CA GLN A 20 -22.62 -16.34 -43.20
C GLN A 20 -23.08 -15.14 -42.36
N SER A 21 -24.22 -14.56 -42.76
CA SER A 21 -24.87 -13.49 -41.98
C SER A 21 -25.24 -14.02 -40.60
N TYR A 22 -24.65 -13.51 -39.58
CA TYR A 22 -24.97 -13.81 -38.19
C TYR A 22 -26.47 -13.58 -37.91
N PRO A 23 -27.23 -14.56 -37.41
CA PRO A 23 -28.63 -14.35 -37.06
C PRO A 23 -28.73 -13.24 -36.02
N ALA A 24 -29.57 -12.22 -36.29
CA ALA A 24 -29.68 -11.05 -35.41
C ALA A 24 -30.00 -11.44 -33.95
N ALA A 25 -30.82 -12.50 -33.75
CA ALA A 25 -31.16 -13.02 -32.43
C ALA A 25 -29.95 -13.53 -31.62
N GLN A 26 -28.98 -14.19 -32.25
CA GLN A 26 -27.74 -14.67 -31.56
C GLN A 26 -26.82 -13.50 -31.18
N ARG A 27 -26.68 -12.52 -32.06
CA ARG A 27 -25.91 -11.30 -31.78
C ARG A 27 -26.49 -10.55 -30.58
N ASP A 28 -27.81 -10.34 -30.59
CA ASP A 28 -28.48 -9.58 -29.54
C ASP A 28 -28.43 -10.32 -28.19
N MET A 29 -28.52 -11.65 -28.18
CA MET A 29 -28.31 -12.47 -27.00
C MET A 29 -26.87 -12.33 -26.46
N ARG A 30 -25.85 -12.38 -27.32
CA ARG A 30 -24.44 -12.25 -26.90
C ARG A 30 -24.13 -10.87 -26.34
N ILE A 31 -24.71 -9.81 -26.94
CA ILE A 31 -24.61 -8.44 -26.41
C ILE A 31 -25.30 -8.36 -25.05
N GLY A 32 -26.48 -8.96 -24.89
CA GLY A 32 -27.17 -9.02 -23.61
C GLY A 32 -26.40 -9.71 -22.52
N VAL A 33 -25.78 -10.85 -22.80
CA VAL A 33 -24.89 -11.56 -21.83
C VAL A 33 -23.67 -10.73 -21.48
N PHE A 34 -23.03 -10.09 -22.45
CA PHE A 34 -21.90 -9.20 -22.20
C PHE A 34 -22.28 -8.03 -21.29
N GLY A 35 -23.42 -7.38 -21.57
CA GLY A 35 -23.95 -6.30 -20.72
C GLY A 35 -24.28 -6.79 -19.30
N ALA A 36 -24.93 -7.95 -19.17
CA ALA A 36 -25.25 -8.54 -17.88
C ALA A 36 -24.00 -8.88 -17.05
N LEU A 37 -22.95 -9.44 -17.70
CA LEU A 37 -21.67 -9.71 -17.04
C LEU A 37 -20.98 -8.42 -16.60
N GLY A 38 -21.04 -7.36 -17.40
CA GLY A 38 -20.51 -6.04 -17.04
C GLY A 38 -21.22 -5.43 -15.83
N LEU A 39 -22.57 -5.48 -15.82
CA LEU A 39 -23.36 -5.02 -14.68
C LEU A 39 -23.09 -5.85 -13.41
N ALA A 40 -23.03 -7.16 -13.54
CA ALA A 40 -22.67 -8.04 -12.42
C ALA A 40 -21.29 -7.70 -11.86
N GLN A 41 -20.29 -7.48 -12.71
CA GLN A 41 -18.95 -7.06 -12.29
C GLN A 41 -18.99 -5.73 -11.53
N ALA A 42 -19.71 -4.73 -12.03
CA ALA A 42 -19.85 -3.44 -11.34
C ALA A 42 -20.53 -3.60 -9.98
N ALA A 43 -21.57 -4.42 -9.89
CA ALA A 43 -22.27 -4.72 -8.64
C ALA A 43 -21.35 -5.42 -7.63
N PHE A 44 -20.56 -6.41 -8.05
CA PHE A 44 -19.58 -7.08 -7.18
C PHE A 44 -18.48 -6.14 -6.70
N LEU A 45 -17.97 -5.25 -7.56
CA LEU A 45 -16.98 -4.25 -7.18
C LEU A 45 -17.54 -3.27 -6.13
N LEU A 46 -18.77 -2.80 -6.35
CA LEU A 46 -19.46 -1.93 -5.40
C LEU A 46 -19.68 -2.62 -4.05
N ALA A 47 -20.22 -3.85 -4.09
CA ALA A 47 -20.44 -4.64 -2.87
C ALA A 47 -19.13 -4.89 -2.11
N GLY A 48 -18.06 -5.26 -2.81
CA GLY A 48 -16.73 -5.45 -2.22
C GLY A 48 -16.19 -4.17 -1.59
N ALA A 49 -16.35 -3.02 -2.25
CA ALA A 49 -15.92 -1.73 -1.72
C ALA A 49 -16.70 -1.35 -0.44
N LEU A 50 -18.02 -1.57 -0.43
CA LEU A 50 -18.86 -1.30 0.74
C LEU A 50 -18.56 -2.21 1.92
N LEU A 51 -18.33 -3.50 1.66
CA LEU A 51 -17.95 -4.47 2.70
C LEU A 51 -16.58 -4.14 3.30
N ALA A 52 -15.60 -3.79 2.47
CA ALA A 52 -14.28 -3.39 2.92
C ALA A 52 -14.34 -2.09 3.76
N ALA A 53 -15.10 -1.09 3.33
CA ALA A 53 -15.29 0.15 4.08
C ALA A 53 -15.96 -0.10 5.44
N ARG A 54 -17.02 -0.92 5.47
CA ARG A 54 -17.69 -1.28 6.74
C ARG A 54 -16.75 -2.05 7.67
N GLY A 55 -15.96 -2.98 7.13
CA GLY A 55 -14.96 -3.73 7.88
C GLY A 55 -13.89 -2.83 8.50
N ALA A 56 -13.36 -1.88 7.73
CA ALA A 56 -12.38 -0.90 8.18
C ALA A 56 -12.92 -0.04 9.32
N VAL A 57 -14.10 0.57 9.15
CA VAL A 57 -14.75 1.40 10.19
C VAL A 57 -15.03 0.60 11.46
N ARG A 58 -15.46 -0.67 11.34
CA ARG A 58 -15.71 -1.52 12.50
C ARG A 58 -14.43 -1.84 13.24
N ALA A 59 -13.37 -2.21 12.53
CA ALA A 59 -12.06 -2.51 13.11
C ALA A 59 -11.48 -1.27 13.81
N SER A 60 -11.52 -0.10 13.18
CA SER A 60 -11.10 1.17 13.76
C SER A 60 -11.82 1.49 15.06
N ARG A 61 -13.15 1.39 15.07
CA ARG A 61 -13.96 1.63 16.27
C ARG A 61 -13.57 0.68 17.41
N THR A 62 -13.39 -0.60 17.12
CA THR A 62 -13.00 -1.60 18.14
C THR A 62 -11.62 -1.28 18.72
N LEU A 63 -10.63 -1.02 17.85
CA LEU A 63 -9.28 -0.67 18.28
C LEU A 63 -9.24 0.62 19.09
N HIS A 64 -10.00 1.65 18.68
CA HIS A 64 -10.09 2.90 19.43
C HIS A 64 -10.70 2.69 20.83
N GLN A 65 -11.77 1.90 20.92
CA GLN A 65 -12.40 1.60 22.20
C GLN A 65 -11.48 0.79 23.12
N GLU A 66 -10.76 -0.21 22.58
CA GLU A 66 -9.80 -1.00 23.35
C GLU A 66 -8.63 -0.13 23.83
N LEU A 67 -8.08 0.71 22.96
CA LEU A 67 -7.00 1.62 23.32
C LEU A 67 -7.44 2.58 24.44
N LEU A 68 -8.60 3.19 24.32
CA LEU A 68 -9.14 4.07 25.33
C LEU A 68 -9.40 3.35 26.65
N SER A 69 -10.03 2.17 26.60
CA SER A 69 -10.27 1.35 27.78
C SER A 69 -8.97 0.93 28.49
N ASN A 70 -7.94 0.59 27.71
CA ASN A 70 -6.64 0.25 28.27
C ASN A 70 -5.98 1.45 28.96
N ILE A 71 -5.98 2.62 28.32
CA ILE A 71 -5.39 3.83 28.93
C ILE A 71 -6.10 4.21 30.23
N LEU A 72 -7.41 4.11 30.29
CA LEU A 72 -8.16 4.40 31.51
C LEU A 72 -7.90 3.41 32.67
N ARG A 73 -7.33 2.26 32.38
CA ARG A 73 -7.00 1.21 33.38
C ARG A 73 -5.52 1.17 33.76
N VAL A 74 -4.67 1.93 33.07
CA VAL A 74 -3.24 1.98 33.35
C VAL A 74 -2.98 2.66 34.69
N PRO A 75 -2.03 2.16 35.53
CA PRO A 75 -1.69 2.77 36.80
C PRO A 75 -1.10 4.18 36.62
N MET A 76 -1.29 5.05 37.60
CA MET A 76 -0.84 6.46 37.56
C MET A 76 0.66 6.61 37.33
N SER A 77 1.48 5.67 37.75
CA SER A 77 2.92 5.64 37.50
C SER A 77 3.30 5.71 36.01
N PHE A 78 2.44 5.23 35.13
CA PHE A 78 2.63 5.37 33.68
C PHE A 78 2.49 6.83 33.22
N PHE A 79 1.53 7.56 33.76
CA PHE A 79 1.31 8.97 33.43
C PHE A 79 2.39 9.87 34.02
N ASP A 80 2.97 9.50 35.14
CA ASP A 80 4.08 10.22 35.77
C ASP A 80 5.38 10.08 34.95
N THR A 81 5.56 8.95 34.29
CA THR A 81 6.75 8.66 33.49
C THR A 81 6.60 8.95 32.00
N THR A 82 5.38 9.10 31.49
CA THR A 82 5.10 9.28 30.07
C THR A 82 4.52 10.66 29.79
N PRO A 83 5.20 11.50 28.98
CA PRO A 83 4.66 12.81 28.59
C PRO A 83 3.30 12.69 27.89
N THR A 84 2.33 13.48 28.30
CA THR A 84 0.97 13.51 27.73
C THR A 84 0.96 13.69 26.23
N GLY A 85 1.90 14.47 25.68
CA GLY A 85 2.06 14.66 24.24
C GLY A 85 2.38 13.37 23.48
N ARG A 86 3.06 12.41 24.10
CA ARG A 86 3.31 11.09 23.49
C ARG A 86 2.03 10.29 23.39
N ILE A 87 1.19 10.32 24.42
CA ILE A 87 -0.10 9.63 24.44
C ILE A 87 -1.03 10.22 23.38
N VAL A 88 -1.16 11.55 23.33
CA VAL A 88 -1.99 12.24 22.34
C VAL A 88 -1.51 11.96 20.92
N ASN A 89 -0.19 11.94 20.70
CA ASN A 89 0.38 11.64 19.37
C ASN A 89 0.07 10.19 18.93
N ARG A 90 0.00 9.24 19.86
CA ARG A 90 -0.46 7.86 19.57
C ARG A 90 -1.91 7.84 19.11
N PHE A 91 -2.79 8.55 19.82
CA PHE A 91 -4.19 8.65 19.42
C PHE A 91 -4.40 9.38 18.09
N ALA A 92 -3.60 10.40 17.79
CA ALA A 92 -3.73 11.12 16.54
C ALA A 92 -3.10 10.38 15.36
N LYS A 93 -1.84 9.95 15.49
CA LYS A 93 -1.06 9.42 14.36
C LYS A 93 -1.28 7.93 14.13
N ASP A 94 -1.26 7.14 15.20
CA ASP A 94 -1.37 5.69 15.03
C ASP A 94 -2.81 5.29 14.67
N ILE A 95 -3.82 5.97 15.24
CA ILE A 95 -5.22 5.75 14.84
C ILE A 95 -5.46 6.19 13.41
N PHE A 96 -4.95 7.36 12.98
CA PHE A 96 -5.02 7.77 11.57
C PHE A 96 -4.41 6.71 10.63
N THR A 97 -3.30 6.10 11.02
CA THR A 97 -2.68 5.03 10.22
C THR A 97 -3.59 3.80 10.13
N VAL A 98 -4.27 3.44 11.21
CA VAL A 98 -5.23 2.32 11.25
C VAL A 98 -6.49 2.63 10.44
N ASP A 99 -6.96 3.86 10.49
CA ASP A 99 -8.21 4.27 9.86
C ASP A 99 -8.09 4.43 8.35
N GLU A 100 -6.95 4.90 7.87
CA GLU A 100 -6.79 5.33 6.49
C GLU A 100 -5.69 4.56 5.75
N THR A 101 -4.49 4.50 6.31
CA THR A 101 -3.33 3.92 5.63
C THR A 101 -3.42 2.40 5.49
N ILE A 102 -3.82 1.69 6.55
CA ILE A 102 -3.90 0.22 6.53
C ILE A 102 -5.02 -0.28 5.62
N PRO A 103 -6.28 0.22 5.71
CA PRO A 103 -7.35 -0.22 4.81
C PRO A 103 -7.05 0.04 3.34
N MET A 104 -6.46 1.21 3.03
CA MET A 104 -6.07 1.57 1.67
C MET A 104 -5.00 0.65 1.10
N SER A 105 -3.96 0.37 1.91
CA SER A 105 -2.88 -0.54 1.54
C SER A 105 -3.37 -1.98 1.38
N PHE A 106 -4.23 -2.45 2.29
CA PHE A 106 -4.82 -3.78 2.23
C PHE A 106 -5.70 -3.96 0.98
N ARG A 107 -6.52 -2.96 0.67
CA ARG A 107 -7.36 -2.96 -0.54
C ARG A 107 -6.52 -3.02 -1.82
N SER A 108 -5.46 -2.22 -1.88
CA SER A 108 -4.53 -2.21 -3.01
C SER A 108 -3.82 -3.56 -3.16
N TRP A 109 -3.32 -4.11 -2.06
CA TRP A 109 -2.67 -5.42 -2.03
C TRP A 109 -3.63 -6.52 -2.51
N LEU A 110 -4.86 -6.55 -1.99
CA LEU A 110 -5.85 -7.56 -2.36
C LEU A 110 -6.21 -7.47 -3.85
N ALA A 111 -6.38 -6.27 -4.39
CA ALA A 111 -6.66 -6.05 -5.80
C ALA A 111 -5.51 -6.57 -6.69
N CYS A 112 -4.27 -6.25 -6.35
CA CYS A 112 -3.09 -6.75 -7.06
C CYS A 112 -2.96 -8.27 -6.96
N PHE A 113 -3.16 -8.85 -5.77
CA PHE A 113 -3.07 -10.28 -5.53
C PHE A 113 -4.11 -11.06 -6.37
N LEU A 114 -5.38 -10.63 -6.31
CA LEU A 114 -6.44 -11.23 -7.11
C LEU A 114 -6.19 -11.02 -8.61
N GLY A 115 -5.66 -9.86 -9.01
CA GLY A 115 -5.26 -9.58 -10.37
C GLY A 115 -4.21 -10.56 -10.90
N ILE A 116 -3.17 -10.81 -10.13
CA ILE A 116 -2.10 -11.75 -10.50
C ILE A 116 -2.65 -13.18 -10.65
N ILE A 117 -3.39 -13.67 -9.66
CA ILE A 117 -4.01 -15.01 -9.73
C ILE A 117 -4.88 -15.13 -10.96
N SER A 118 -5.71 -14.11 -11.18
CA SER A 118 -6.62 -13.98 -12.31
C SER A 118 -5.88 -14.08 -13.65
N THR A 119 -4.81 -13.32 -13.82
CA THR A 119 -4.01 -13.30 -15.05
C THR A 119 -3.28 -14.63 -15.26
N LEU A 120 -2.67 -15.21 -14.21
CA LEU A 120 -2.00 -16.51 -14.30
C LEU A 120 -2.98 -17.62 -14.69
N LEU A 121 -4.18 -17.63 -14.11
CA LEU A 121 -5.21 -18.62 -14.43
C LEU A 121 -5.63 -18.52 -15.90
N MET A 122 -5.83 -17.29 -16.39
CA MET A 122 -6.17 -17.08 -17.81
C MET A 122 -5.07 -17.56 -18.76
N ILE A 123 -3.81 -17.23 -18.46
CA ILE A 123 -2.68 -17.64 -19.31
C ILE A 123 -2.52 -19.17 -19.29
N CYS A 124 -2.68 -19.82 -18.12
CA CYS A 124 -2.58 -21.29 -18.03
C CYS A 124 -3.73 -22.00 -18.76
N LEU A 125 -4.92 -21.40 -18.81
CA LEU A 125 -6.05 -21.94 -19.59
C LEU A 125 -5.83 -21.78 -21.09
N ALA A 126 -5.30 -20.63 -21.53
CA ALA A 126 -5.02 -20.37 -22.94
C ALA A 126 -3.81 -21.15 -23.46
N THR A 127 -2.77 -21.30 -22.66
CA THR A 127 -1.50 -21.95 -23.03
C THR A 127 -1.00 -22.84 -21.90
N PRO A 128 -1.44 -24.12 -21.83
CA PRO A 128 -1.09 -25.02 -20.71
C PRO A 128 0.42 -25.24 -20.56
N TYR A 129 1.20 -25.21 -21.65
CA TYR A 129 2.66 -25.32 -21.59
C TYR A 129 3.33 -24.16 -20.84
N PHE A 130 2.67 -23.02 -20.72
CA PHE A 130 3.20 -21.89 -19.99
C PHE A 130 3.31 -22.14 -18.47
N ALA A 131 2.49 -23.02 -17.93
CA ALA A 131 2.56 -23.41 -16.53
C ALA A 131 3.95 -23.93 -16.11
N VAL A 132 4.65 -24.63 -17.02
CA VAL A 132 6.02 -25.13 -16.77
C VAL A 132 7.02 -23.99 -16.58
N VAL A 133 6.83 -22.88 -17.28
CA VAL A 133 7.70 -21.69 -17.18
C VAL A 133 7.36 -20.85 -15.95
N VAL A 134 6.10 -20.83 -15.53
CA VAL A 134 5.64 -20.05 -14.35
C VAL A 134 6.31 -20.54 -13.07
N ILE A 135 6.50 -21.86 -12.90
CA ILE A 135 7.07 -22.44 -11.68
C ILE A 135 8.49 -21.92 -11.39
N PRO A 136 9.48 -22.04 -12.31
CA PRO A 136 10.82 -21.52 -12.07
C PRO A 136 10.85 -20.00 -11.95
N LEU A 137 9.99 -19.29 -12.70
CA LEU A 137 9.87 -17.84 -12.62
C LEU A 137 9.34 -17.39 -11.24
N ALA A 138 8.32 -18.07 -10.71
CA ALA A 138 7.80 -17.81 -9.38
C ALA A 138 8.86 -18.08 -8.29
N GLY A 139 9.66 -19.15 -8.44
CA GLY A 139 10.79 -19.44 -7.55
C GLY A 139 11.85 -18.33 -7.55
N ALA A 140 12.26 -17.87 -8.73
CA ALA A 140 13.20 -16.77 -8.88
C ALA A 140 12.64 -15.46 -8.27
N TYR A 141 11.38 -15.16 -8.53
CA TYR A 141 10.71 -13.98 -7.96
C TYR A 141 10.63 -14.05 -6.43
N PHE A 142 10.30 -15.21 -5.88
CA PHE A 142 10.25 -15.39 -4.42
C PHE A 142 11.62 -15.16 -3.77
N PHE A 143 12.70 -15.67 -4.38
CA PHE A 143 14.07 -15.44 -3.91
C PHE A 143 14.44 -13.95 -3.94
N LEU A 144 14.18 -13.27 -5.06
CA LEU A 144 14.41 -11.82 -5.19
C LEU A 144 13.59 -11.01 -4.18
N LEU A 145 12.32 -11.38 -3.98
CA LEU A 145 11.45 -10.71 -3.03
C LEU A 145 11.96 -10.86 -1.59
N HIS A 146 12.43 -12.06 -1.23
CA HIS A 146 12.99 -12.30 0.11
C HIS A 146 14.21 -11.42 0.38
N PHE A 147 15.13 -11.34 -0.58
CA PHE A 147 16.30 -10.47 -0.52
C PHE A 147 15.90 -8.99 -0.45
N TYR A 148 14.98 -8.57 -1.30
CA TYR A 148 14.48 -7.19 -1.34
C TYR A 148 13.84 -6.76 -0.01
N VAL A 149 12.97 -7.59 0.58
CA VAL A 149 12.31 -7.28 1.85
C VAL A 149 13.32 -7.11 2.98
N ALA A 150 14.34 -7.98 3.05
CA ALA A 150 15.39 -7.87 4.05
C ALA A 150 16.17 -6.54 3.90
N THR A 151 16.58 -6.21 2.68
CA THR A 151 17.31 -4.97 2.38
C THR A 151 16.47 -3.72 2.64
N SER A 152 15.22 -3.71 2.20
CA SER A 152 14.28 -2.60 2.38
C SER A 152 14.04 -2.29 3.87
N ARG A 153 13.93 -3.33 4.71
CA ARG A 153 13.80 -3.15 6.18
C ARG A 153 15.04 -2.47 6.78
N GLN A 154 16.23 -2.86 6.36
CA GLN A 154 17.48 -2.25 6.84
C GLN A 154 17.61 -0.79 6.39
N LEU A 155 17.27 -0.49 5.14
CA LEU A 155 17.27 0.88 4.62
C LEU A 155 16.26 1.78 5.35
N ARG A 156 15.07 1.28 5.66
CA ARG A 156 14.08 2.00 6.48
C ARG A 156 14.57 2.24 7.91
N ARG A 157 15.24 1.26 8.50
CA ARG A 157 15.85 1.43 9.83
C ARG A 157 16.95 2.49 9.81
N LEU A 158 17.78 2.48 8.77
CA LEU A 158 18.85 3.46 8.59
C LEU A 158 18.28 4.88 8.41
N ASP A 159 17.22 5.04 7.58
CA ASP A 159 16.48 6.30 7.44
C ASP A 159 15.98 6.82 8.81
N SER A 160 15.38 5.96 9.61
CA SER A 160 14.87 6.34 10.94
C SER A 160 15.99 6.79 11.90
N ILE A 161 17.13 6.11 11.88
CA ILE A 161 18.29 6.44 12.73
C ILE A 161 18.93 7.77 12.29
N THR A 162 19.12 7.97 10.99
CA THR A 162 19.77 9.17 10.46
C THR A 162 18.88 10.41 10.49
N ARG A 163 17.56 10.22 10.60
CA ARG A 163 16.58 11.31 10.74
C ARG A 163 16.54 11.88 12.16
N SER A 164 16.79 11.08 13.17
CA SER A 164 16.75 11.51 14.58
C SER A 164 17.66 12.69 14.90
N PRO A 165 18.96 12.70 14.48
CA PRO A 165 19.85 13.84 14.73
C PRO A 165 19.37 15.16 14.12
N ILE A 166 18.68 15.12 12.98
CA ILE A 166 18.13 16.34 12.34
C ILE A 166 17.12 17.01 13.26
N TYR A 167 16.19 16.23 13.82
CA TYR A 167 15.15 16.78 14.73
C TYR A 167 15.73 17.22 16.07
N SER A 168 16.73 16.49 16.61
CA SER A 168 17.42 16.88 17.85
C SER A 168 18.11 18.21 17.67
N HIS A 169 18.94 18.35 16.64
CA HIS A 169 19.64 19.58 16.32
C HIS A 169 18.69 20.74 16.04
N PHE A 170 17.57 20.49 15.33
CA PHE A 170 16.56 21.51 15.11
C PHE A 170 15.92 21.98 16.42
N SER A 171 15.57 21.06 17.31
CA SER A 171 15.02 21.40 18.63
C SER A 171 15.99 22.23 19.47
N GLU A 172 17.27 21.86 19.50
CA GLU A 172 18.33 22.61 20.17
C GLU A 172 18.51 24.00 19.58
N THR A 173 18.52 24.09 18.25
CA THR A 173 18.63 25.36 17.52
C THR A 173 17.47 26.31 17.85
N VAL A 174 16.24 25.81 17.88
CA VAL A 174 15.06 26.63 18.23
C VAL A 174 15.13 27.07 19.70
N SER A 175 15.52 26.19 20.62
CA SER A 175 15.64 26.51 22.03
C SER A 175 16.74 27.52 22.32
N GLY A 176 17.86 27.47 21.58
CA GLY A 176 19.00 28.36 21.72
C GLY A 176 19.04 29.55 20.75
N LEU A 177 17.93 29.84 20.03
CA LEU A 177 17.90 30.78 18.91
C LEU A 177 18.38 32.20 19.30
N SER A 178 18.01 32.69 20.47
CA SER A 178 18.45 34.01 20.98
C SER A 178 19.97 34.07 21.18
N VAL A 179 20.55 33.00 21.70
CA VAL A 179 21.99 32.89 21.93
C VAL A 179 22.75 32.79 20.60
N ILE A 180 22.28 31.95 19.70
CA ILE A 180 22.89 31.74 18.37
C ILE A 180 22.94 33.08 17.60
N ARG A 181 21.85 33.86 17.68
CA ARG A 181 21.78 35.19 17.05
C ARG A 181 22.70 36.20 17.72
N ALA A 182 22.78 36.21 19.05
CA ALA A 182 23.63 37.13 19.79
C ALA A 182 25.12 36.91 19.48
N TYR A 183 25.55 35.66 19.31
CA TYR A 183 26.92 35.29 18.96
C TYR A 183 27.22 35.25 17.45
N GLY A 184 26.24 35.47 16.58
CA GLY A 184 26.44 35.49 15.13
C GLY A 184 26.79 34.13 14.51
N HIS A 185 26.42 33.01 15.15
CA HIS A 185 26.81 31.66 14.74
C HIS A 185 25.75 30.95 13.86
N GLN A 186 24.84 31.66 13.22
CA GLN A 186 23.75 31.09 12.40
C GLN A 186 24.28 30.19 11.31
N GLU A 187 25.31 30.64 10.60
CA GLU A 187 25.90 29.90 9.45
C GLU A 187 26.46 28.54 9.89
N ARG A 188 27.14 28.49 11.05
CA ARG A 188 27.67 27.23 11.59
C ARG A 188 26.58 26.21 11.90
N PHE A 189 25.46 26.67 12.48
CA PHE A 189 24.31 25.80 12.78
C PHE A 189 23.63 25.33 11.51
N LEU A 190 23.54 26.19 10.48
CA LEU A 190 23.00 25.85 9.17
C LEU A 190 23.82 24.78 8.48
N GLN A 191 25.15 24.94 8.43
CA GLN A 191 26.07 23.96 7.82
C GLN A 191 26.01 22.61 8.54
N HIS A 192 25.93 22.61 9.87
CA HIS A 192 25.78 21.36 10.63
C HIS A 192 24.47 20.64 10.29
N ASN A 193 23.37 21.37 10.17
CA ASN A 193 22.07 20.81 9.78
C ASN A 193 22.12 20.26 8.35
N HIS A 194 22.73 20.96 7.39
CA HIS A 194 22.91 20.51 6.02
C HIS A 194 23.66 19.17 5.97
N GLY A 195 24.75 19.01 6.73
CA GLY A 195 25.48 17.75 6.81
C GLY A 195 24.65 16.58 7.34
N ALA A 196 23.79 16.85 8.33
CA ALA A 196 22.87 15.84 8.87
C ALA A 196 21.79 15.47 7.85
N VAL A 197 21.23 16.47 7.13
CA VAL A 197 20.26 16.26 6.06
C VAL A 197 20.87 15.45 4.92
N ASP A 198 22.09 15.79 4.47
CA ASP A 198 22.77 15.07 3.40
C ASP A 198 23.01 13.60 3.75
N THR A 199 23.34 13.32 5.01
CA THR A 199 23.51 11.95 5.50
C THR A 199 22.19 11.16 5.46
N ASN A 200 21.10 11.77 5.88
CA ASN A 200 19.76 11.15 5.78
C ASN A 200 19.33 10.97 4.33
N GLN A 201 19.56 11.97 3.47
CA GLN A 201 19.19 11.91 2.04
C GLN A 201 19.87 10.75 1.29
N LYS A 202 21.10 10.40 1.63
CA LYS A 202 21.76 9.20 1.07
C LYS A 202 20.98 7.93 1.39
N SER A 203 20.49 7.79 2.61
CA SER A 203 19.68 6.64 3.03
C SER A 203 18.31 6.61 2.34
N VAL A 204 17.65 7.75 2.26
CA VAL A 204 16.35 7.92 1.57
C VAL A 204 16.50 7.62 0.07
N TYR A 205 17.54 8.16 -0.57
CA TYR A 205 17.79 7.90 -1.98
C TYR A 205 18.02 6.42 -2.26
N SER A 206 18.86 5.76 -1.46
CA SER A 206 19.10 4.32 -1.59
C SER A 206 17.83 3.49 -1.44
N TRP A 207 16.96 3.88 -0.52
CA TRP A 207 15.64 3.24 -0.36
C TRP A 207 14.73 3.46 -1.57
N ILE A 208 14.65 4.69 -2.10
CA ILE A 208 13.83 5.02 -3.28
C ILE A 208 14.32 4.25 -4.51
N VAL A 209 15.64 4.20 -4.74
CA VAL A 209 16.23 3.48 -5.88
C VAL A 209 15.99 1.98 -5.76
N SER A 210 16.10 1.42 -4.56
CA SER A 210 15.85 -0.02 -4.37
C SER A 210 14.37 -0.41 -4.54
N ASN A 211 13.45 0.54 -4.47
CA ASN A 211 12.01 0.31 -4.60
C ASN A 211 11.49 0.49 -6.05
N ARG A 212 12.36 0.83 -7.00
CA ARG A 212 12.06 0.97 -8.44
C ARG A 212 12.59 -0.20 -9.23
#